data_acae9b835270849254ada275cacc99b0
#
_entry.id   acae9b835270849254ada275cacc99b0
#
_cell.length_a   1.000
_cell.length_b   1.000
_cell.length_c   1.000
_cell.angle_alpha   90.00
_cell.angle_beta   90.00
_cell.angle_gamma   90.00
#
_symmetry.space_group_name_H-M   'P 1'
#
loop_
_entity.id
_entity.type
_entity.pdbx_description
1 polymer ?
#
loop_
_entity_poly.entity_id
_entity_poly.type
_entity_poly.pdbx_seq_one_letter_code
_entity_poly.pdbx_strand_id
1 'polypeptide(L)'
;MRKNSIMKRLEGSKSSKGVTLARPLLLAAGLGGLALGAQAQGQQPGRGKARGTIQDAEIEIVKDRVNTLPEATRNFEKIRLAPPPKPTRQVTYTYPDFRLPITRLNPVGQVLSIAPDELNPLTGNYLKLGVGNYGTAYGRAHLHSTRNETYSYGLDVRHQGSSSGPVDGGNSGMSQTSAALTGEVYQGNAALGASLDYGRERYHFYGYDASKLANTPDKGSIEQTFNRFGARAYARNRAPDAAIQYELGLGYKYWKDAYTSTEGNFFLDGKLGYALSETSKLTLQGEASFITEKEDLAVTTPQPGTSNFSRARNFVQITPAYELTGKTGVSLTLGATLGYSSEPLTGPDGRTNQPNDVSKTAVYPALRIGYALVPEKLQIYGGLGGALQRVTRYDLTQENPWLARGASQTVADAHQGVTVYGGFTAAPASGLEVAARATFSRSRNLYFYRNALTDTTKFDLVYDPASIGVVNVHAEVLYSAAEKVRVGLKADFNHYGVKNLDQAFGRPSFIGTLYGTYNATDKLLLGANLYYYAPNYGLGYRTNLVNGLPVQEVISRQTNSVVDLSLRADYRITPKFSIFAMGNNLTNRHYQRYLNYQSQGINVIGGAAYSF
;
A
#
# COMPACT_ATOMS: atom_id res chain seq x y z
N MET A 1 1.99 18.33 2.54
CA MET A 1 1.10 17.57 3.43
C MET A 1 0.23 16.51 2.75
N ARG A 2 -0.23 16.70 1.53
CA ARG A 2 -0.97 15.69 0.75
C ARG A 2 -0.16 14.46 0.33
N LYS A 3 1.14 14.55 0.32
CA LYS A 3 2.04 13.47 -0.07
C LYS A 3 1.88 12.18 0.72
N ASN A 4 1.76 12.31 2.03
CA ASN A 4 1.65 11.13 2.88
C ASN A 4 0.34 10.36 2.62
N SER A 5 -0.70 11.04 2.17
CA SER A 5 -1.95 10.37 1.79
C SER A 5 -1.81 9.57 0.48
N ILE A 6 -1.03 10.09 -0.48
CA ILE A 6 -0.80 9.44 -1.77
C ILE A 6 0.16 8.25 -1.63
N MET A 7 1.26 8.46 -0.93
CA MET A 7 2.19 7.39 -0.60
C MET A 7 1.54 6.33 0.27
N LYS A 8 0.79 6.72 1.30
CA LYS A 8 0.03 5.76 2.11
C LYS A 8 -0.88 4.87 1.26
N ARG A 9 -1.42 5.38 0.16
CA ARG A 9 -2.33 4.59 -0.66
C ARG A 9 -1.60 3.61 -1.58
N LEU A 10 -0.47 4.00 -2.10
CA LEU A 10 0.41 3.08 -2.80
C LEU A 10 1.05 2.06 -1.84
N GLU A 11 1.29 2.46 -0.60
CA GLU A 11 2.00 1.71 0.44
C GLU A 11 1.06 1.07 1.46
N GLY A 12 -0.08 1.69 1.77
CA GLY A 12 -1.11 1.16 2.68
C GLY A 12 -1.74 -0.14 2.21
N SER A 13 -1.42 -0.53 0.97
CA SER A 13 -1.79 -1.82 0.43
C SER A 13 -1.00 -2.98 1.00
N LYS A 14 0.10 -2.69 1.65
CA LYS A 14 1.00 -3.72 2.18
C LYS A 14 0.79 -4.02 3.67
N SER A 15 -0.03 -3.23 4.39
CA SER A 15 -0.13 -3.37 5.85
C SER A 15 -1.28 -4.22 6.35
N SER A 16 -2.26 -4.47 5.55
CA SER A 16 -3.24 -5.46 5.94
C SER A 16 -2.98 -6.73 5.14
N LYS A 17 -2.57 -7.77 5.78
CA LYS A 17 -2.69 -9.14 5.27
C LYS A 17 -4.17 -9.50 5.02
N GLY A 18 -5.05 -8.52 5.02
CA GLY A 18 -6.44 -8.62 4.64
C GLY A 18 -6.58 -8.36 3.16
N VAL A 19 -7.18 -9.28 2.47
CA VAL A 19 -7.54 -9.22 1.06
C VAL A 19 -8.45 -8.03 0.84
N THR A 20 -7.92 -6.92 0.42
CA THR A 20 -8.73 -5.84 -0.12
C THR A 20 -8.55 -5.85 -1.63
N LEU A 21 -9.40 -6.59 -2.33
CA LEU A 21 -9.45 -6.65 -3.79
C LEU A 21 -9.95 -5.34 -4.43
N ALA A 22 -10.33 -4.37 -3.61
CA ALA A 22 -10.84 -3.09 -4.08
C ALA A 22 -9.73 -2.05 -4.17
N ARG A 23 -8.94 -2.14 -5.21
CA ARG A 23 -7.95 -1.11 -5.53
C ARG A 23 -8.16 -0.59 -6.94
N PRO A 24 -7.98 0.71 -7.17
CA PRO A 24 -7.94 1.21 -8.52
C PRO A 24 -6.89 0.45 -9.34
N LEU A 25 -7.13 0.29 -10.61
CA LEU A 25 -6.35 -0.45 -11.61
C LEU A 25 -4.83 -0.30 -11.53
N LEU A 26 -4.34 0.78 -10.96
CA LEU A 26 -2.92 1.07 -10.74
C LEU A 26 -2.20 0.09 -9.81
N LEU A 27 -2.95 -0.62 -8.95
CA LEU A 27 -2.40 -1.54 -7.94
C LEU A 27 -2.50 -3.01 -8.31
N ALA A 28 -3.40 -3.37 -9.22
CA ALA A 28 -3.53 -4.75 -9.68
C ALA A 28 -2.24 -5.27 -10.35
N ALA A 29 -1.46 -4.37 -10.96
CA ALA A 29 -0.18 -4.69 -11.56
C ALA A 29 0.93 -4.99 -10.54
N GLY A 30 0.89 -4.36 -9.36
CA GLY A 30 1.90 -4.56 -8.32
C GLY A 30 1.74 -5.85 -7.50
N LEU A 31 0.51 -6.34 -7.36
CA LEU A 31 0.21 -7.51 -6.53
C LEU A 31 0.67 -8.85 -7.14
N GLY A 32 0.73 -8.94 -8.47
CA GLY A 32 1.25 -10.13 -9.13
C GLY A 32 2.75 -10.38 -8.89
N GLY A 33 3.53 -9.32 -8.74
CA GLY A 33 4.96 -9.41 -8.45
C GLY A 33 5.29 -9.84 -7.01
N LEU A 34 4.45 -9.46 -6.05
CA LEU A 34 4.65 -9.78 -4.63
C LEU A 34 4.27 -11.21 -4.26
N ALA A 35 3.29 -11.80 -4.93
CA ALA A 35 2.96 -13.20 -4.75
C ALA A 35 4.08 -14.14 -5.22
N LEU A 36 4.97 -13.66 -6.08
CA LEU A 36 6.09 -14.43 -6.61
C LEU A 36 7.29 -14.53 -5.66
N GLY A 37 7.56 -13.48 -4.89
CA GLY A 37 8.63 -13.51 -3.89
C GLY A 37 8.38 -14.50 -2.76
N ALA A 38 7.11 -14.78 -2.45
CA ALA A 38 6.73 -15.72 -1.41
C ALA A 38 6.83 -17.20 -1.84
N GLN A 39 6.80 -17.46 -3.16
CA GLN A 39 6.87 -18.85 -3.66
C GLN A 39 8.28 -19.34 -3.96
N ALA A 40 9.26 -18.43 -4.10
CA ALA A 40 10.67 -18.82 -4.30
C ALA A 40 11.37 -19.26 -3.01
N GLN A 41 10.72 -19.21 -1.85
CA GLN A 41 11.27 -19.63 -0.56
C GLN A 41 10.76 -21.01 -0.08
N GLY A 42 10.50 -21.91 -0.98
CA GLY A 42 10.33 -23.32 -0.66
C GLY A 42 11.67 -23.96 -0.32
N GLN A 43 11.84 -24.33 0.92
CA GLN A 43 12.86 -25.23 1.48
C GLN A 43 14.22 -24.64 1.88
N GLN A 44 14.26 -24.17 3.13
CA GLN A 44 15.30 -24.63 4.05
C GLN A 44 14.71 -24.75 5.47
N PRO A 45 14.90 -25.87 6.17
CA PRO A 45 14.51 -26.03 7.55
C PRO A 45 15.58 -25.38 8.41
N GLY A 46 15.31 -24.21 8.91
CA GLY A 46 16.26 -23.57 9.79
C GLY A 46 15.97 -22.10 10.05
N ARG A 47 15.18 -21.83 11.09
CA ARG A 47 15.01 -20.54 11.74
C ARG A 47 14.55 -19.40 10.84
N GLY A 48 13.23 -19.31 10.68
CA GLY A 48 12.54 -18.24 9.97
C GLY A 48 12.80 -16.88 10.60
N LYS A 49 13.56 -16.05 9.90
CA LYS A 49 13.37 -14.60 10.01
C LYS A 49 12.24 -14.24 9.06
N ALA A 50 11.10 -13.89 9.60
CA ALA A 50 10.05 -13.25 8.83
C ALA A 50 10.66 -11.99 8.17
N ARG A 51 10.90 -12.06 6.87
CA ARG A 51 11.15 -10.87 6.06
C ARG A 51 9.83 -10.11 5.95
N GLY A 52 9.57 -9.27 6.98
CA GLY A 52 8.53 -8.27 6.87
C GLY A 52 8.89 -7.33 5.73
N THR A 53 8.04 -7.23 4.74
CA THR A 53 8.06 -6.13 3.78
C THR A 53 7.98 -4.86 4.61
N ILE A 54 9.05 -4.08 4.64
CA ILE A 54 9.07 -2.80 5.31
C ILE A 54 8.15 -1.91 4.50
N GLN A 55 6.98 -1.69 5.03
CA GLN A 55 6.16 -0.55 4.66
C GLN A 55 6.96 0.69 4.97
N ASP A 56 6.61 1.77 4.28
CA ASP A 56 7.17 3.07 4.54
C ASP A 56 7.39 3.23 6.01
N ALA A 57 8.45 2.64 6.36
CA ALA A 57 8.81 2.63 7.71
C ALA A 57 9.34 4.02 7.92
N GLU A 58 8.65 4.75 8.68
CA GLU A 58 9.39 5.31 9.77
C GLU A 58 10.05 4.10 10.41
N ILE A 59 11.19 3.70 9.86
CA ILE A 59 12.04 2.70 10.50
C ILE A 59 12.54 3.43 11.71
N GLU A 60 11.81 3.29 12.76
CA GLU A 60 12.42 3.47 14.04
C GLU A 60 13.59 2.51 14.04
N ILE A 61 14.78 3.05 14.26
CA ILE A 61 15.99 2.26 14.30
C ILE A 61 15.89 1.40 15.56
N VAL A 62 15.10 0.36 15.50
CA VAL A 62 15.29 -0.78 16.37
C VAL A 62 16.51 -1.46 15.79
N LYS A 63 17.64 -1.16 16.36
CA LYS A 63 18.87 -1.84 16.06
C LYS A 63 18.74 -3.27 16.58
N ASP A 64 18.09 -4.14 15.81
CA ASP A 64 18.37 -5.55 15.93
C ASP A 64 19.84 -5.70 15.49
N ARG A 65 20.72 -5.58 16.45
CA ARG A 65 22.06 -6.09 16.30
C ARG A 65 21.93 -7.60 16.18
N VAL A 66 21.65 -8.06 15.00
CA VAL A 66 22.15 -9.36 14.62
C VAL A 66 23.66 -9.17 14.63
N ASN A 67 24.31 -9.63 15.68
CA ASN A 67 25.74 -9.87 15.65
C ASN A 67 25.98 -10.97 14.61
N THR A 68 25.88 -10.64 13.35
CA THR A 68 26.57 -11.41 12.32
C THR A 68 28.05 -11.11 12.59
N LEU A 69 28.74 -12.11 13.10
CA LEU A 69 30.19 -12.14 12.96
C LEU A 69 30.47 -11.74 11.51
N PRO A 70 31.37 -10.74 11.29
CA PRO A 70 31.80 -10.46 9.93
C PRO A 70 32.23 -11.81 9.37
N GLU A 71 31.77 -12.13 8.15
CA GLU A 71 32.38 -13.23 7.40
C GLU A 71 33.84 -12.94 7.35
N ALA A 72 34.58 -13.55 8.30
CA ALA A 72 35.98 -13.64 8.17
C ALA A 72 36.17 -14.40 6.87
N THR A 73 36.50 -13.70 5.80
CA THR A 73 37.12 -14.31 4.66
C THR A 73 38.33 -15.01 5.24
N ARG A 74 38.15 -16.30 5.46
CA ARG A 74 39.27 -17.18 5.73
C ARG A 74 40.04 -17.25 4.43
N ASN A 75 40.86 -16.25 4.18
CA ASN A 75 42.00 -16.41 3.31
C ASN A 75 42.93 -17.41 4.03
N PHE A 76 42.64 -18.66 3.81
CA PHE A 76 43.62 -19.69 4.05
C PHE A 76 44.64 -19.64 2.89
N GLU A 77 45.43 -18.60 2.83
CA GLU A 77 46.78 -18.78 2.29
C GLU A 77 47.48 -19.70 3.30
N LYS A 78 47.46 -20.97 2.95
CA LYS A 78 48.42 -21.89 3.58
C LYS A 78 49.80 -21.40 3.21
N ILE A 79 50.38 -20.58 4.07
CA ILE A 79 51.84 -20.40 4.08
C ILE A 79 52.39 -21.81 4.24
N ARG A 80 52.91 -22.36 3.16
CA ARG A 80 53.69 -23.61 3.23
C ARG A 80 54.97 -23.25 3.95
N LEU A 81 54.94 -23.39 5.25
CA LEU A 81 56.19 -23.42 6.03
C LEU A 81 57.00 -24.57 5.47
N ALA A 82 58.19 -24.22 4.98
CA ALA A 82 59.15 -25.25 4.62
C ALA A 82 59.32 -26.21 5.79
N PRO A 83 59.28 -27.52 5.55
CA PRO A 83 59.46 -28.47 6.64
C PRO A 83 60.79 -28.19 7.34
N PRO A 84 60.80 -28.18 8.65
CA PRO A 84 62.03 -27.94 9.40
C PRO A 84 63.09 -28.95 8.94
N PRO A 85 64.34 -28.54 8.83
CA PRO A 85 65.43 -29.42 8.42
C PRO A 85 65.47 -30.63 9.39
N LYS A 86 65.60 -31.83 8.82
CA LYS A 86 65.67 -33.05 9.61
C LYS A 86 66.77 -32.95 10.63
N PRO A 87 66.51 -33.19 11.91
CA PRO A 87 67.53 -33.12 12.92
C PRO A 87 68.61 -34.19 12.62
N THR A 88 69.85 -33.77 12.56
CA THR A 88 71.06 -34.61 12.30
C THR A 88 71.44 -35.44 13.51
N ARG A 89 70.69 -35.36 14.58
CA ARG A 89 70.92 -36.13 15.79
C ARG A 89 69.82 -37.11 16.06
N GLN A 90 70.10 -38.38 16.08
CA GLN A 90 69.18 -39.39 16.61
C GLN A 90 69.01 -39.19 18.10
N VAL A 91 67.89 -38.71 18.49
CA VAL A 91 67.53 -38.61 19.91
C VAL A 91 66.70 -39.86 20.26
N THR A 92 67.24 -40.71 21.06
CA THR A 92 66.52 -41.87 21.59
C THR A 92 65.73 -41.36 22.81
N TYR A 93 64.44 -41.34 22.69
CA TYR A 93 63.60 -41.01 23.84
C TYR A 93 63.30 -42.27 24.64
N THR A 94 63.76 -42.29 25.86
CA THR A 94 63.37 -43.33 26.85
C THR A 94 62.15 -42.77 27.57
N TYR A 95 60.97 -43.31 27.25
CA TYR A 95 59.79 -42.95 27.99
C TYR A 95 59.70 -43.75 29.27
N PRO A 96 59.69 -43.12 30.44
CA PRO A 96 59.34 -43.83 31.66
C PRO A 96 57.91 -44.32 31.56
N ASP A 97 57.71 -45.61 31.81
CA ASP A 97 56.40 -46.21 31.85
C ASP A 97 55.66 -45.71 33.10
N PHE A 98 55.05 -44.53 32.97
CA PHE A 98 54.24 -43.93 34.03
C PHE A 98 52.84 -44.59 33.94
N ARG A 99 52.63 -45.68 34.61
CA ARG A 99 51.29 -46.20 34.85
C ARG A 99 50.70 -45.43 36.02
N LEU A 100 49.89 -44.47 35.71
CA LEU A 100 48.97 -43.88 36.67
C LEU A 100 48.00 -44.98 37.16
N PRO A 101 47.88 -45.15 38.49
CA PRO A 101 46.90 -46.08 39.03
C PRO A 101 45.47 -45.58 38.64
N ILE A 102 44.88 -46.22 37.65
CA ILE A 102 43.52 -45.92 37.25
C ILE A 102 42.56 -46.53 38.24
N THR A 103 42.38 -45.90 39.38
CA THR A 103 41.23 -46.15 40.22
C THR A 103 40.08 -45.27 39.72
N ARG A 104 39.29 -45.81 38.79
CA ARG A 104 37.98 -45.28 38.34
C ARG A 104 37.95 -43.77 38.09
N LEU A 105 38.41 -43.36 36.92
CA LEU A 105 37.93 -42.15 36.28
C LEU A 105 36.50 -42.43 35.81
N ASN A 106 35.52 -41.92 36.55
CA ASN A 106 34.16 -41.83 36.10
C ASN A 106 34.05 -40.45 35.40
N PRO A 107 34.18 -40.35 34.07
CA PRO A 107 34.00 -39.05 33.40
C PRO A 107 32.54 -38.68 33.51
N VAL A 108 32.17 -37.89 34.50
CA VAL A 108 30.88 -37.20 34.47
C VAL A 108 31.00 -36.18 33.36
N GLY A 109 30.48 -36.49 32.20
CA GLY A 109 30.33 -35.52 31.12
C GLY A 109 29.43 -34.41 31.63
N GLN A 110 29.99 -33.30 32.06
CA GLN A 110 29.25 -32.08 32.25
C GLN A 110 28.83 -31.60 30.86
N VAL A 111 27.55 -31.84 30.53
CA VAL A 111 26.93 -31.19 29.37
C VAL A 111 26.90 -29.70 29.69
N LEU A 112 27.84 -28.97 29.14
CA LEU A 112 27.76 -27.51 29.11
C LEU A 112 26.55 -27.17 28.24
N SER A 113 25.37 -27.02 28.88
CA SER A 113 24.23 -26.39 28.21
C SER A 113 24.61 -24.93 28.01
N ILE A 114 24.86 -24.54 26.75
CA ILE A 114 24.93 -23.14 26.39
C ILE A 114 23.54 -22.60 26.70
N ALA A 115 23.45 -21.68 27.65
CA ALA A 115 22.19 -20.97 27.90
C ALA A 115 21.72 -20.36 26.58
N PRO A 116 20.43 -20.50 26.22
CA PRO A 116 19.90 -19.85 25.03
C PRO A 116 20.22 -18.35 25.13
N ASP A 117 20.72 -17.77 24.04
CA ASP A 117 20.94 -16.32 23.98
C ASP A 117 19.65 -15.61 24.39
N GLU A 118 19.75 -14.68 25.32
CA GLU A 118 18.62 -13.84 25.69
C GLU A 118 18.20 -13.05 24.46
N LEU A 119 16.94 -13.19 24.05
CA LEU A 119 16.39 -12.43 22.96
C LEU A 119 16.40 -10.95 23.34
N ASN A 120 16.92 -10.10 22.46
CA ASN A 120 16.89 -8.66 22.66
C ASN A 120 15.44 -8.18 22.94
N PRO A 121 15.25 -7.26 23.89
CA PRO A 121 13.93 -6.71 24.17
C PRO A 121 13.36 -6.04 22.92
N LEU A 122 12.07 -6.26 22.66
CA LEU A 122 11.35 -5.56 21.62
C LEU A 122 11.07 -4.12 22.09
N THR A 123 11.66 -3.14 21.42
CA THR A 123 11.53 -1.71 21.73
C THR A 123 10.75 -0.98 20.64
N GLY A 124 9.60 -1.53 20.22
CA GLY A 124 8.82 -0.97 19.14
C GLY A 124 7.73 0.02 19.55
N ASN A 125 7.58 0.27 20.85
CA ASN A 125 6.62 1.24 21.37
C ASN A 125 7.21 2.64 21.32
N TYR A 126 6.49 3.60 20.74
CA TYR A 126 6.96 4.97 20.66
C TYR A 126 5.85 6.01 20.60
N LEU A 127 6.19 7.21 21.01
CA LEU A 127 5.43 8.43 20.83
C LEU A 127 6.31 9.44 20.10
N LYS A 128 5.82 10.00 18.99
CA LYS A 128 6.50 10.99 18.16
C LYS A 128 5.62 12.21 18.00
N LEU A 129 6.11 13.39 18.39
CA LEU A 129 5.38 14.65 18.32
C LEU A 129 6.23 15.70 17.62
N GLY A 130 5.58 16.54 16.81
CA GLY A 130 6.26 17.59 16.05
C GLY A 130 5.36 18.74 15.68
N VAL A 131 5.99 19.85 15.37
CA VAL A 131 5.34 21.08 14.90
C VAL A 131 6.06 21.60 13.67
N GLY A 132 5.37 22.36 12.84
CA GLY A 132 5.94 22.88 11.59
C GLY A 132 5.30 24.19 11.14
N ASN A 133 5.82 24.71 10.02
CA ASN A 133 5.23 25.86 9.38
C ASN A 133 3.81 25.57 8.88
N TYR A 134 3.04 26.55 8.44
CA TYR A 134 1.60 26.49 8.14
C TYR A 134 0.74 26.10 9.37
N GLY A 135 1.23 26.29 10.59
CA GLY A 135 0.58 25.80 11.81
C GLY A 135 0.40 24.28 11.80
N THR A 136 1.44 23.58 11.36
CA THR A 136 1.43 22.11 11.29
C THR A 136 1.55 21.51 12.68
N ALA A 137 0.64 20.57 13.00
CA ALA A 137 0.75 19.65 14.12
C ALA A 137 0.95 18.22 13.59
N TYR A 138 1.92 17.52 14.15
CA TYR A 138 2.24 16.13 13.82
C TYR A 138 2.29 15.30 15.08
N GLY A 139 1.63 14.15 15.08
CA GLY A 139 1.65 13.19 16.17
C GLY A 139 1.57 11.75 15.68
N ARG A 140 2.35 10.87 16.26
CA ARG A 140 2.25 9.42 16.03
C ARG A 140 2.55 8.68 17.33
N ALA A 141 1.70 7.71 17.65
CA ALA A 141 1.92 6.76 18.71
C ALA A 141 1.79 5.35 18.15
N HIS A 142 2.69 4.48 18.54
CA HIS A 142 2.65 3.07 18.20
C HIS A 142 2.92 2.25 19.45
N LEU A 143 1.98 1.37 19.78
CA LEU A 143 2.05 0.47 20.93
C LEU A 143 1.78 -0.94 20.44
N HIS A 144 2.59 -1.89 20.88
CA HIS A 144 2.35 -3.31 20.57
C HIS A 144 2.77 -4.20 21.74
N SER A 145 2.22 -5.39 21.76
CA SER A 145 2.61 -6.41 22.74
C SER A 145 4.06 -6.84 22.52
N THR A 146 4.73 -7.16 23.59
CA THR A 146 6.00 -7.92 23.55
C THR A 146 5.76 -9.34 23.02
N ARG A 147 6.82 -10.10 22.78
CA ARG A 147 6.72 -11.50 22.35
C ARG A 147 5.86 -12.30 23.31
N ASN A 148 4.76 -12.83 22.79
CA ASN A 148 3.83 -13.66 23.54
C ASN A 148 3.30 -14.76 22.62
N GLU A 149 3.24 -15.99 23.13
CA GLU A 149 2.80 -17.14 22.35
C GLU A 149 1.27 -17.29 22.33
N THR A 150 0.58 -16.62 23.23
CA THR A 150 -0.88 -16.74 23.39
C THR A 150 -1.66 -15.60 22.77
N TYR A 151 -1.09 -14.38 22.69
CA TYR A 151 -1.77 -13.22 22.10
C TYR A 151 -0.79 -12.20 21.53
N SER A 152 -1.31 -11.36 20.65
CA SER A 152 -0.65 -10.11 20.25
C SER A 152 -1.68 -8.99 20.17
N TYR A 153 -1.25 -7.76 20.41
CA TYR A 153 -2.05 -6.56 20.18
C TYR A 153 -1.18 -5.41 19.67
N GLY A 154 -1.81 -4.49 18.96
CA GLY A 154 -1.17 -3.29 18.47
C GLY A 154 -2.13 -2.13 18.39
N LEU A 155 -1.66 -0.93 18.74
CA LEU A 155 -2.36 0.34 18.58
C LEU A 155 -1.46 1.30 17.78
N ASP A 156 -1.95 1.81 16.66
CA ASP A 156 -1.30 2.87 15.87
C ASP A 156 -2.22 4.08 15.85
N VAL A 157 -1.74 5.23 16.28
CA VAL A 157 -2.47 6.49 16.24
C VAL A 157 -1.63 7.51 15.49
N ARG A 158 -2.24 8.21 14.54
CA ARG A 158 -1.60 9.27 13.76
C ARG A 158 -2.46 10.51 13.72
N HIS A 159 -1.81 11.64 13.82
CA HIS A 159 -2.41 12.94 13.54
C HIS A 159 -1.44 13.78 12.71
N GLN A 160 -1.96 14.39 11.65
CA GLN A 160 -1.26 15.40 10.90
C GLN A 160 -2.25 16.44 10.40
N GLY A 161 -2.01 17.69 10.72
CA GLY A 161 -2.86 18.75 10.28
C GLY A 161 -2.08 20.02 10.02
N SER A 162 -2.61 20.93 9.19
CA SER A 162 -2.14 22.30 9.07
C SER A 162 -3.33 23.25 9.14
N SER A 163 -3.17 24.31 9.90
CA SER A 163 -4.21 25.32 10.11
C SER A 163 -4.35 26.25 8.90
N SER A 164 -3.32 26.35 8.05
CA SER A 164 -3.30 27.15 6.83
C SER A 164 -2.74 26.38 5.64
N GLY A 165 -3.00 26.88 4.44
CA GLY A 165 -2.55 26.26 3.19
C GLY A 165 -2.26 27.31 2.11
N PRO A 166 -2.17 26.92 0.83
CA PRO A 166 -1.67 27.77 -0.25
C PRO A 166 -2.68 28.83 -0.75
N VAL A 167 -3.97 28.68 -0.44
CA VAL A 167 -5.04 29.56 -0.91
C VAL A 167 -5.81 30.07 0.30
N ASP A 168 -5.92 31.38 0.44
CA ASP A 168 -6.65 32.09 1.49
C ASP A 168 -6.44 31.53 2.91
N GLY A 169 -5.19 31.18 3.21
CA GLY A 169 -4.76 30.73 4.52
C GLY A 169 -5.60 29.57 5.08
N GLY A 170 -6.48 29.87 6.03
CA GLY A 170 -7.32 28.87 6.70
C GLY A 170 -8.28 28.12 5.79
N ASN A 171 -8.68 28.70 4.65
CA ASN A 171 -9.58 28.08 3.66
C ASN A 171 -8.97 26.91 2.91
N SER A 172 -7.67 26.73 2.98
CA SER A 172 -6.96 25.57 2.44
C SER A 172 -6.25 24.75 3.51
N GLY A 173 -6.56 24.98 4.79
CA GLY A 173 -6.13 24.13 5.90
C GLY A 173 -6.68 22.71 5.78
N MET A 174 -6.00 21.75 6.39
CA MET A 174 -6.40 20.33 6.37
C MET A 174 -5.99 19.61 7.64
N SER A 175 -6.68 18.52 7.97
CA SER A 175 -6.24 17.61 9.03
C SER A 175 -6.63 16.18 8.75
N GLN A 176 -5.79 15.26 9.20
CA GLN A 176 -6.03 13.82 9.14
C GLN A 176 -5.69 13.22 10.49
N THR A 177 -6.61 12.44 11.03
CA THR A 177 -6.42 11.65 12.25
C THR A 177 -6.81 10.22 11.95
N SER A 178 -6.00 9.27 12.34
CA SER A 178 -6.33 7.84 12.24
C SER A 178 -5.91 7.11 13.51
N ALA A 179 -6.69 6.11 13.87
CA ALA A 179 -6.39 5.17 14.94
C ALA A 179 -6.70 3.76 14.44
N ALA A 180 -5.81 2.82 14.67
CA ALA A 180 -6.00 1.41 14.36
C ALA A 180 -5.62 0.57 15.57
N LEU A 181 -6.55 -0.26 16.02
CA LEU A 181 -6.36 -1.24 17.09
C LEU A 181 -6.44 -2.63 16.46
N THR A 182 -5.47 -3.48 16.74
CA THR A 182 -5.42 -4.86 16.27
C THR A 182 -5.20 -5.79 17.46
N GLY A 183 -5.73 -7.00 17.38
CA GLY A 183 -5.48 -8.04 18.38
C GLY A 183 -5.62 -9.42 17.76
N GLU A 184 -4.78 -10.34 18.18
CA GLU A 184 -4.87 -11.77 17.85
C GLU A 184 -4.72 -12.60 19.12
N VAL A 185 -5.45 -13.69 19.19
CA VAL A 185 -5.29 -14.75 20.18
C VAL A 185 -4.91 -16.03 19.46
N TYR A 186 -3.94 -16.72 20.00
CA TYR A 186 -3.38 -17.93 19.42
C TYR A 186 -3.86 -19.16 20.19
N GLN A 187 -4.50 -20.08 19.48
CA GLN A 187 -4.98 -21.33 20.06
C GLN A 187 -4.53 -22.51 19.19
N GLY A 188 -3.49 -23.20 19.61
CA GLY A 188 -2.87 -24.26 18.83
C GLY A 188 -2.44 -23.76 17.44
N ASN A 189 -2.95 -24.39 16.40
CA ASN A 189 -2.66 -24.03 15.01
C ASN A 189 -3.57 -22.93 14.44
N ALA A 190 -4.43 -22.34 15.23
CA ALA A 190 -5.32 -21.27 14.80
C ALA A 190 -4.93 -19.93 15.44
N ALA A 191 -5.17 -18.85 14.71
CA ALA A 191 -5.20 -17.49 15.23
C ALA A 191 -6.57 -16.87 14.98
N LEU A 192 -7.16 -16.31 16.02
CA LEU A 192 -8.37 -15.52 15.96
C LEU A 192 -7.99 -14.07 16.16
N GLY A 193 -8.32 -13.22 15.21
CA GLY A 193 -7.93 -11.83 15.25
C GLY A 193 -9.11 -10.88 15.03
N ALA A 194 -8.92 -9.65 15.51
CA ALA A 194 -9.82 -8.54 15.26
C ALA A 194 -9.03 -7.25 15.00
N SER A 195 -9.59 -6.37 14.18
CA SER A 195 -9.10 -5.00 13.99
C SER A 195 -10.24 -4.00 14.03
N LEU A 196 -9.95 -2.83 14.60
CA LEU A 196 -10.82 -1.65 14.59
C LEU A 196 -10.03 -0.49 14.03
N ASP A 197 -10.60 0.20 13.06
CA ASP A 197 -9.99 1.34 12.38
C ASP A 197 -10.91 2.55 12.49
N TYR A 198 -10.37 3.69 12.85
CA TYR A 198 -11.05 4.97 12.79
C TYR A 198 -10.22 5.98 12.02
N GLY A 199 -10.86 6.75 11.16
CA GLY A 199 -10.25 7.82 10.41
C GLY A 199 -11.14 9.06 10.37
N ARG A 200 -10.58 10.23 10.65
CA ARG A 200 -11.22 11.52 10.43
C ARG A 200 -10.32 12.39 9.57
N GLU A 201 -10.88 12.87 8.47
CA GLU A 201 -10.18 13.75 7.55
C GLU A 201 -11.01 15.00 7.31
N ARG A 202 -10.36 16.16 7.34
CA ARG A 202 -10.97 17.46 7.07
C ARG A 202 -10.23 18.14 5.94
N TYR A 203 -10.98 18.59 4.96
CA TYR A 203 -10.54 19.31 3.77
C TYR A 203 -11.46 20.50 3.51
N HIS A 204 -11.10 21.34 2.54
CA HIS A 204 -11.94 22.46 2.09
C HIS A 204 -11.97 22.48 0.56
N PHE A 205 -13.08 22.97 -0.01
CA PHE A 205 -13.23 23.19 -1.45
C PHE A 205 -12.58 24.50 -1.88
N TYR A 206 -11.26 24.60 -1.74
CA TYR A 206 -10.47 25.83 -2.05
C TYR A 206 -10.01 25.93 -3.51
N GLY A 207 -10.56 25.11 -4.41
CA GLY A 207 -10.23 25.12 -5.84
C GLY A 207 -10.87 26.28 -6.63
N TYR A 208 -11.32 27.31 -5.96
CA TYR A 208 -11.87 28.51 -6.58
C TYR A 208 -10.79 29.48 -7.05
N ASP A 209 -11.14 30.34 -8.00
CA ASP A 209 -10.29 31.45 -8.46
C ASP A 209 -10.64 32.71 -7.65
N ALA A 210 -9.81 33.04 -6.66
CA ALA A 210 -10.04 34.20 -5.79
C ALA A 210 -10.17 35.52 -6.55
N SER A 211 -9.54 35.66 -7.74
CA SER A 211 -9.61 36.87 -8.55
C SER A 211 -10.99 37.11 -9.20
N LYS A 212 -11.83 36.07 -9.26
CA LYS A 212 -13.17 36.13 -9.85
C LYS A 212 -14.29 36.20 -8.82
N LEU A 213 -13.95 36.17 -7.55
CA LEU A 213 -14.93 36.22 -6.46
C LEU A 213 -15.03 37.64 -5.90
N ALA A 214 -16.25 38.10 -5.65
CA ALA A 214 -16.49 39.38 -4.98
C ALA A 214 -16.02 39.34 -3.51
N ASN A 215 -16.14 38.17 -2.84
CA ASN A 215 -15.69 37.96 -1.47
C ASN A 215 -15.09 36.54 -1.33
N THR A 216 -14.11 36.42 -0.46
CA THR A 216 -13.57 35.11 -0.06
C THR A 216 -14.68 34.25 0.59
N PRO A 217 -14.87 33.01 0.18
CA PRO A 217 -15.88 32.14 0.78
C PRO A 217 -15.64 31.94 2.29
N ASP A 218 -16.70 31.88 3.06
CA ASP A 218 -16.60 31.49 4.47
C ASP A 218 -16.02 30.08 4.58
N LYS A 219 -15.06 29.92 5.48
CA LYS A 219 -14.34 28.66 5.70
C LYS A 219 -15.29 27.49 6.00
N GLY A 220 -16.32 27.72 6.82
CA GLY A 220 -17.31 26.68 7.18
C GLY A 220 -18.16 26.24 6.00
N SER A 221 -18.45 27.15 5.04
CA SER A 221 -19.26 26.84 3.87
C SER A 221 -18.58 25.92 2.85
N ILE A 222 -17.26 25.89 2.86
CA ILE A 222 -16.42 25.08 1.97
C ILE A 222 -15.75 23.89 2.67
N GLU A 223 -16.07 23.65 3.95
CA GLU A 223 -15.50 22.53 4.71
C GLU A 223 -16.10 21.21 4.28
N GLN A 224 -15.24 20.18 4.13
CA GLN A 224 -15.60 18.79 3.95
C GLN A 224 -14.88 17.95 5.01
N THR A 225 -15.65 17.18 5.73
CA THR A 225 -15.13 16.26 6.77
C THR A 225 -15.61 14.84 6.48
N PHE A 226 -14.69 13.91 6.45
CA PHE A 226 -14.98 12.48 6.34
C PHE A 226 -14.70 11.80 7.67
N ASN A 227 -15.66 11.00 8.14
CA ASN A 227 -15.48 10.06 9.23
C ASN A 227 -15.57 8.65 8.67
N ARG A 228 -14.58 7.84 8.98
CA ARG A 228 -14.46 6.45 8.54
C ARG A 228 -14.30 5.56 9.76
N PHE A 229 -15.02 4.48 9.76
CA PHE A 229 -14.90 3.43 10.76
C PHE A 229 -14.78 2.09 10.05
N GLY A 230 -13.92 1.22 10.54
CA GLY A 230 -13.76 -0.15 10.09
C GLY A 230 -13.67 -1.10 11.26
N ALA A 231 -14.31 -2.25 11.15
CA ALA A 231 -14.17 -3.37 12.07
C ALA A 231 -14.02 -4.65 11.24
N ARG A 232 -13.07 -5.51 11.58
CA ARG A 232 -12.90 -6.83 10.97
C ARG A 232 -12.55 -7.85 12.03
N ALA A 233 -13.18 -9.01 11.98
CA ALA A 233 -12.79 -10.21 12.71
C ALA A 233 -12.34 -11.27 11.71
N TYR A 234 -11.37 -12.08 12.07
CA TYR A 234 -10.85 -13.11 11.20
C TYR A 234 -10.30 -14.31 11.96
N ALA A 235 -10.30 -15.45 11.28
CA ALA A 235 -9.66 -16.67 11.71
C ALA A 235 -8.68 -17.14 10.64
N ARG A 236 -7.47 -17.52 11.02
CA ARG A 236 -6.44 -18.00 10.10
C ARG A 236 -5.66 -19.17 10.67
N ASN A 237 -5.15 -20.01 9.79
CA ASN A 237 -4.22 -21.06 10.13
C ASN A 237 -2.83 -20.46 10.42
N ARG A 238 -2.13 -21.00 11.42
CA ARG A 238 -0.76 -20.62 11.80
C ARG A 238 0.29 -21.66 11.37
N ALA A 239 -0.11 -22.91 11.19
CA ALA A 239 0.80 -23.97 10.78
C ALA A 239 1.06 -23.88 9.27
N PRO A 240 2.29 -23.56 8.82
CA PRO A 240 2.58 -23.41 7.40
C PRO A 240 2.47 -24.72 6.63
N ASP A 241 2.68 -25.86 7.31
CA ASP A 241 2.69 -27.20 6.71
C ASP A 241 1.36 -27.93 6.83
N ALA A 242 0.30 -27.28 7.33
CA ALA A 242 -1.02 -27.90 7.41
C ALA A 242 -1.57 -28.17 6.01
N ALA A 243 -2.17 -29.35 5.83
CA ALA A 243 -2.82 -29.71 4.56
C ALA A 243 -3.93 -28.74 4.16
N ILE A 244 -4.59 -28.13 5.14
CA ILE A 244 -5.60 -27.10 4.93
C ILE A 244 -5.06 -25.77 5.44
N GLN A 245 -4.92 -24.82 4.56
CA GLN A 245 -4.61 -23.43 4.86
C GLN A 245 -5.88 -22.59 4.73
N TYR A 246 -6.18 -21.77 5.71
CA TYR A 246 -7.35 -20.90 5.65
C TYR A 246 -7.08 -19.54 6.27
N GLU A 247 -7.72 -18.53 5.71
CA GLU A 247 -7.94 -17.23 6.28
C GLU A 247 -9.36 -16.79 5.91
N LEU A 248 -10.21 -16.62 6.91
CA LEU A 248 -11.61 -16.23 6.76
C LEU A 248 -11.84 -14.98 7.58
N GLY A 249 -12.43 -13.98 6.99
CA GLY A 249 -12.71 -12.70 7.61
C GLY A 249 -14.14 -12.23 7.34
N LEU A 250 -14.65 -11.48 8.29
CA LEU A 250 -15.88 -10.71 8.15
C LEU A 250 -15.67 -9.33 8.74
N GLY A 251 -16.34 -8.33 8.19
CA GLY A 251 -16.16 -6.97 8.70
C GLY A 251 -17.22 -6.01 8.22
N TYR A 252 -17.14 -4.82 8.76
CA TYR A 252 -18.01 -3.71 8.44
C TYR A 252 -17.19 -2.44 8.27
N LYS A 253 -17.45 -1.68 7.18
CA LYS A 253 -16.89 -0.35 6.95
C LYS A 253 -18.01 0.66 6.89
N TYR A 254 -17.83 1.75 7.58
CA TYR A 254 -18.73 2.89 7.58
C TYR A 254 -18.01 4.15 7.15
N TRP A 255 -18.65 4.93 6.30
CA TRP A 255 -18.18 6.22 5.84
C TRP A 255 -19.31 7.24 5.94
N LYS A 256 -18.96 8.46 6.35
CA LYS A 256 -19.86 9.60 6.43
C LYS A 256 -19.13 10.87 6.01
N ASP A 257 -19.78 11.72 5.22
CA ASP A 257 -19.30 13.07 4.89
C ASP A 257 -19.91 14.17 5.79
N ALA A 258 -19.55 15.44 5.52
CA ALA A 258 -20.11 16.59 6.23
C ALA A 258 -21.56 16.91 5.81
N TYR A 259 -22.05 16.32 4.73
CA TYR A 259 -23.29 16.72 4.03
C TYR A 259 -24.40 15.66 4.08
N THR A 260 -24.42 14.82 5.10
CA THR A 260 -25.45 13.78 5.29
C THR A 260 -25.29 12.50 4.46
N SER A 261 -24.33 12.42 3.53
CA SER A 261 -24.09 11.17 2.80
C SER A 261 -23.43 10.15 3.70
N THR A 262 -23.90 8.92 3.65
CA THR A 262 -23.36 7.78 4.38
C THR A 262 -23.21 6.56 3.50
N GLU A 263 -22.20 5.74 3.76
CA GLU A 263 -22.03 4.42 3.16
C GLU A 263 -21.71 3.39 4.24
N GLY A 264 -22.48 2.32 4.29
CA GLY A 264 -22.19 1.13 5.09
C GLY A 264 -21.85 -0.03 4.17
N ASN A 265 -20.80 -0.78 4.47
CA ASN A 265 -20.38 -1.96 3.72
C ASN A 265 -20.08 -3.11 4.66
N PHE A 266 -20.97 -4.09 4.74
CA PHE A 266 -20.67 -5.36 5.35
C PHE A 266 -19.96 -6.25 4.33
N PHE A 267 -18.85 -6.87 4.72
CA PHE A 267 -18.07 -7.71 3.82
C PHE A 267 -17.63 -9.01 4.47
N LEU A 268 -17.48 -10.01 3.61
CA LEU A 268 -16.88 -11.31 3.89
C LEU A 268 -15.69 -11.48 2.96
N ASP A 269 -14.58 -11.96 3.47
CA ASP A 269 -13.41 -12.31 2.66
C ASP A 269 -12.82 -13.64 3.12
N GLY A 270 -12.26 -14.39 2.17
CA GLY A 270 -11.69 -15.68 2.52
C GLY A 270 -10.73 -16.24 1.50
N LYS A 271 -9.79 -17.01 2.03
CA LYS A 271 -8.87 -17.84 1.25
C LYS A 271 -8.82 -19.23 1.87
N LEU A 272 -8.96 -20.22 1.04
CA LEU A 272 -8.82 -21.62 1.40
C LEU A 272 -7.77 -22.25 0.47
N GLY A 273 -6.90 -23.06 1.02
CA GLY A 273 -5.93 -23.86 0.27
C GLY A 273 -5.93 -25.27 0.78
N TYR A 274 -6.03 -26.23 -0.10
CA TYR A 274 -5.93 -27.66 0.22
C TYR A 274 -4.78 -28.29 -0.56
N ALA A 275 -3.76 -28.74 0.16
CA ALA A 275 -2.60 -29.42 -0.43
C ALA A 275 -3.02 -30.82 -0.88
N LEU A 276 -2.96 -31.09 -2.18
CA LEU A 276 -3.19 -32.40 -2.77
C LEU A 276 -1.91 -33.24 -2.75
N SER A 277 -0.77 -32.57 -2.90
CA SER A 277 0.57 -33.16 -2.83
C SER A 277 1.58 -32.04 -2.47
N GLU A 278 2.86 -32.40 -2.35
CA GLU A 278 3.95 -31.44 -2.14
C GLU A 278 4.05 -30.37 -3.26
N THR A 279 3.56 -30.70 -4.45
CA THR A 279 3.68 -29.85 -5.63
C THR A 279 2.36 -29.28 -6.13
N SER A 280 1.24 -29.70 -5.57
CA SER A 280 -0.08 -29.30 -6.07
C SER A 280 -1.07 -28.98 -4.96
N LYS A 281 -1.87 -27.94 -5.17
CA LYS A 281 -2.92 -27.54 -4.25
C LYS A 281 -4.14 -26.99 -4.98
N LEU A 282 -5.29 -27.15 -4.36
CA LEU A 282 -6.52 -26.44 -4.71
C LEU A 282 -6.60 -25.18 -3.87
N THR A 283 -6.96 -24.07 -4.49
CA THR A 283 -7.19 -22.80 -3.79
C THR A 283 -8.57 -22.26 -4.12
N LEU A 284 -9.20 -21.66 -3.14
CA LEU A 284 -10.45 -20.92 -3.28
C LEU A 284 -10.29 -19.58 -2.62
N GLN A 285 -10.43 -18.51 -3.40
CA GLN A 285 -10.47 -17.15 -2.89
C GLN A 285 -11.86 -16.58 -3.11
N GLY A 286 -12.41 -15.90 -2.09
CA GLY A 286 -13.74 -15.31 -2.18
C GLY A 286 -13.82 -13.96 -1.49
N GLU A 287 -14.67 -13.10 -2.01
CA GLU A 287 -15.06 -11.82 -1.43
C GLU A 287 -16.54 -11.56 -1.70
N ALA A 288 -17.26 -11.11 -0.68
CA ALA A 288 -18.62 -10.61 -0.82
C ALA A 288 -18.75 -9.27 -0.10
N SER A 289 -19.52 -8.34 -0.65
CA SER A 289 -19.77 -7.02 -0.06
C SER A 289 -21.21 -6.62 -0.28
N PHE A 290 -21.83 -6.14 0.80
CA PHE A 290 -23.20 -5.65 0.85
C PHE A 290 -23.15 -4.18 1.23
N ILE A 291 -23.30 -3.31 0.22
CA ILE A 291 -23.07 -1.87 0.35
C ILE A 291 -24.43 -1.17 0.38
N THR A 292 -24.63 -0.29 1.34
CA THR A 292 -25.81 0.58 1.44
C THR A 292 -25.37 2.02 1.47
N GLU A 293 -25.83 2.81 0.53
CA GLU A 293 -25.61 4.25 0.44
C GLU A 293 -26.89 4.98 0.81
N LYS A 294 -26.79 6.06 1.60
CA LYS A 294 -27.91 6.93 1.96
C LYS A 294 -27.48 8.39 1.87
N GLU A 295 -28.40 9.23 1.49
CA GLU A 295 -28.21 10.68 1.45
C GLU A 295 -29.56 11.40 1.60
N ASP A 296 -29.56 12.49 2.37
CA ASP A 296 -30.70 13.39 2.50
C ASP A 296 -30.52 14.54 1.50
N LEU A 297 -31.35 14.57 0.48
CA LEU A 297 -31.32 15.61 -0.55
C LEU A 297 -32.29 16.74 -0.17
N ALA A 298 -31.76 17.97 -0.10
CA ALA A 298 -32.62 19.14 -0.05
C ALA A 298 -33.34 19.32 -1.40
N VAL A 299 -34.64 19.19 -1.42
CA VAL A 299 -35.47 19.44 -2.61
C VAL A 299 -35.89 20.89 -2.62
N THR A 300 -35.45 21.64 -3.65
CA THR A 300 -35.79 23.05 -3.87
C THR A 300 -36.97 23.28 -4.79
N THR A 301 -37.87 22.30 -4.91
CA THR A 301 -39.17 22.46 -5.65
C THR A 301 -40.16 23.29 -4.82
N PRO A 302 -41.31 23.77 -5.38
CA PRO A 302 -42.18 24.79 -4.76
C PRO A 302 -42.63 24.51 -3.32
N GLN A 303 -42.42 23.30 -2.83
CA GLN A 303 -42.48 22.97 -1.39
C GLN A 303 -41.10 22.49 -0.91
N PRO A 304 -40.47 23.21 -0.01
CA PRO A 304 -39.25 22.73 0.62
C PRO A 304 -39.48 21.40 1.30
N GLY A 305 -38.75 20.38 0.90
CA GLY A 305 -38.81 19.03 1.45
C GLY A 305 -37.41 18.37 1.43
N THR A 306 -37.25 17.31 2.20
CA THR A 306 -36.09 16.43 2.08
C THR A 306 -36.52 15.18 1.32
N SER A 307 -35.78 14.82 0.29
CA SER A 307 -35.93 13.52 -0.40
C SER A 307 -34.82 12.61 0.08
N ASN A 308 -35.17 11.47 0.63
CA ASN A 308 -34.20 10.48 1.08
C ASN A 308 -33.79 9.60 -0.10
N PHE A 309 -32.52 9.63 -0.46
CA PHE A 309 -31.94 8.71 -1.41
C PHE A 309 -31.37 7.51 -0.65
N SER A 310 -31.72 6.31 -1.07
CA SER A 310 -31.15 5.07 -0.54
C SER A 310 -30.89 4.09 -1.68
N ARG A 311 -29.69 3.52 -1.69
CA ARG A 311 -29.26 2.58 -2.72
C ARG A 311 -28.52 1.42 -2.07
N ALA A 312 -28.84 0.19 -2.49
CA ALA A 312 -28.13 -1.01 -2.09
C ALA A 312 -27.40 -1.61 -3.29
N ARG A 313 -26.17 -2.06 -3.08
CA ARG A 313 -25.34 -2.76 -4.07
C ARG A 313 -24.76 -4.03 -3.44
N ASN A 314 -24.78 -5.12 -4.18
CA ASN A 314 -24.18 -6.39 -3.77
C ASN A 314 -23.04 -6.74 -4.72
N PHE A 315 -21.91 -7.11 -4.17
CA PHE A 315 -20.73 -7.56 -4.90
C PHE A 315 -20.32 -8.92 -4.36
N VAL A 316 -20.11 -9.89 -5.24
CA VAL A 316 -19.59 -11.22 -4.87
C VAL A 316 -18.59 -11.65 -5.93
N GLN A 317 -17.44 -12.15 -5.49
CA GLN A 317 -16.45 -12.71 -6.37
C GLN A 317 -15.81 -13.96 -5.75
N ILE A 318 -15.72 -15.05 -6.53
CA ILE A 318 -15.15 -16.32 -6.10
C ILE A 318 -14.18 -16.80 -7.17
N THR A 319 -12.99 -17.19 -6.77
CA THR A 319 -11.93 -17.68 -7.67
C THR A 319 -11.42 -19.05 -7.20
N PRO A 320 -12.01 -20.16 -7.66
CA PRO A 320 -11.38 -21.47 -7.55
C PRO A 320 -10.19 -21.57 -8.49
N ALA A 321 -9.10 -22.17 -8.02
CA ALA A 321 -7.93 -22.43 -8.84
C ALA A 321 -7.19 -23.70 -8.40
N TYR A 322 -6.54 -24.34 -9.35
CA TYR A 322 -5.56 -25.40 -9.15
C TYR A 322 -4.16 -24.82 -9.39
N GLU A 323 -3.29 -25.03 -8.43
CA GLU A 323 -1.90 -24.59 -8.49
C GLU A 323 -0.97 -25.78 -8.51
N LEU A 324 -0.01 -25.77 -9.45
CA LEU A 324 1.03 -26.77 -9.61
C LEU A 324 2.39 -26.07 -9.59
N THR A 325 3.30 -26.57 -8.76
CA THR A 325 4.71 -26.13 -8.73
C THR A 325 5.60 -27.31 -9.05
N GLY A 326 6.08 -27.36 -10.28
CA GLY A 326 6.94 -28.45 -10.75
C GLY A 326 8.35 -28.37 -10.16
N LYS A 327 8.99 -29.53 -9.96
CA LYS A 327 10.41 -29.63 -9.52
C LYS A 327 11.40 -28.98 -10.50
N THR A 328 10.99 -28.79 -11.75
CA THR A 328 11.78 -28.16 -12.83
C THR A 328 11.69 -26.63 -12.84
N GLY A 329 11.13 -26.00 -11.80
CA GLY A 329 10.96 -24.54 -11.73
C GLY A 329 9.75 -23.99 -12.49
N VAL A 330 8.91 -24.85 -13.07
CA VAL A 330 7.65 -24.47 -13.71
C VAL A 330 6.56 -24.33 -12.63
N SER A 331 5.83 -23.23 -12.64
CA SER A 331 4.61 -23.01 -11.87
C SER A 331 3.42 -22.76 -12.80
N LEU A 332 2.28 -23.36 -12.47
CA LEU A 332 1.06 -23.25 -13.26
C LEU A 332 -0.11 -23.01 -12.31
N THR A 333 -0.93 -22.00 -12.62
CA THR A 333 -2.22 -21.77 -11.97
C THR A 333 -3.31 -21.84 -13.02
N LEU A 334 -4.30 -22.69 -12.79
CA LEU A 334 -5.48 -22.86 -13.63
C LEU A 334 -6.73 -22.59 -12.82
N GLY A 335 -7.47 -21.57 -13.16
CA GLY A 335 -8.68 -21.18 -12.43
C GLY A 335 -9.61 -20.30 -13.25
N ALA A 336 -10.71 -19.95 -12.62
CA ALA A 336 -11.68 -19.00 -13.14
C ALA A 336 -12.24 -18.15 -12.01
N THR A 337 -12.48 -16.88 -12.29
CA THR A 337 -13.13 -15.96 -11.37
C THR A 337 -14.59 -15.79 -11.77
N LEU A 338 -15.49 -16.13 -10.84
CA LEU A 338 -16.93 -15.91 -10.97
C LEU A 338 -17.28 -14.63 -10.23
N GLY A 339 -17.81 -13.63 -10.92
CA GLY A 339 -18.17 -12.34 -10.37
C GLY A 339 -19.68 -12.07 -10.50
N TYR A 340 -20.24 -11.44 -9.47
CA TYR A 340 -21.61 -10.94 -9.46
C TYR A 340 -21.63 -9.52 -8.88
N SER A 341 -22.32 -8.61 -9.56
CA SER A 341 -22.62 -7.26 -9.09
C SER A 341 -24.06 -6.90 -9.38
N SER A 342 -24.81 -6.46 -8.37
CA SER A 342 -26.23 -6.12 -8.48
C SER A 342 -26.47 -4.62 -8.66
N GLU A 343 -25.65 -3.93 -9.43
CA GLU A 343 -25.75 -2.49 -9.54
C GLU A 343 -27.08 -2.05 -10.18
N PRO A 344 -27.93 -1.29 -9.49
CA PRO A 344 -29.00 -0.57 -10.14
C PRO A 344 -28.39 0.64 -10.86
N LEU A 345 -28.29 0.58 -12.18
CA LEU A 345 -27.71 1.66 -13.01
C LEU A 345 -28.69 2.81 -13.32
N THR A 346 -29.87 2.82 -12.73
CA THR A 346 -30.79 3.93 -12.82
C THR A 346 -30.29 5.13 -12.05
N GLY A 347 -29.29 5.83 -12.62
CA GLY A 347 -29.00 7.20 -12.21
C GLY A 347 -30.12 8.12 -12.68
N PRO A 348 -30.47 9.18 -11.95
CA PRO A 348 -31.41 10.16 -12.45
C PRO A 348 -30.82 10.81 -13.70
N ASP A 349 -31.59 10.78 -14.76
CA ASP A 349 -31.53 11.71 -15.88
C ASP A 349 -30.37 11.56 -16.88
N GLY A 350 -30.57 10.85 -17.97
CA GLY A 350 -30.03 11.14 -19.30
C GLY A 350 -28.67 11.81 -19.48
N ARG A 351 -27.83 11.83 -18.42
CA ARG A 351 -26.50 12.43 -18.44
C ARG A 351 -25.56 11.61 -19.30
N THR A 352 -24.95 12.23 -20.26
CA THR A 352 -23.81 11.70 -20.98
C THR A 352 -22.70 11.34 -19.98
N ASN A 353 -21.99 10.21 -20.19
CA ASN A 353 -20.90 9.72 -19.34
C ASN A 353 -21.30 9.01 -18.04
N GLN A 354 -22.47 8.41 -18.00
CA GLN A 354 -22.88 7.48 -16.94
C GLN A 354 -22.28 6.07 -17.15
N PRO A 355 -22.19 5.25 -16.10
CA PRO A 355 -21.76 3.86 -16.24
C PRO A 355 -22.73 3.07 -17.14
N ASN A 356 -22.16 2.15 -17.91
CA ASN A 356 -22.97 1.23 -18.74
C ASN A 356 -23.64 0.17 -17.90
N ASP A 357 -24.79 -0.28 -18.36
CA ASP A 357 -25.35 -1.54 -17.90
C ASP A 357 -24.46 -2.70 -18.37
N VAL A 358 -23.96 -3.47 -17.43
CA VAL A 358 -23.14 -4.64 -17.67
C VAL A 358 -23.82 -5.86 -17.07
N SER A 359 -23.48 -7.02 -17.60
CA SER A 359 -24.02 -8.28 -17.08
C SER A 359 -23.79 -8.37 -15.57
N LYS A 360 -24.83 -8.69 -14.81
CA LYS A 360 -24.75 -8.87 -13.36
C LYS A 360 -23.81 -10.02 -12.97
N THR A 361 -23.66 -11.01 -13.82
CA THR A 361 -22.75 -12.15 -13.64
C THR A 361 -21.72 -12.16 -14.75
N ALA A 362 -20.48 -12.46 -14.38
CA ALA A 362 -19.38 -12.57 -15.32
C ALA A 362 -18.41 -13.69 -14.89
N VAL A 363 -17.78 -14.31 -15.88
CA VAL A 363 -16.73 -15.31 -15.68
C VAL A 363 -15.47 -14.80 -16.32
N TYR A 364 -14.38 -14.84 -15.58
CA TYR A 364 -13.09 -14.37 -16.02
C TYR A 364 -12.04 -15.49 -15.92
N PRO A 365 -11.08 -15.57 -16.84
CA PRO A 365 -9.97 -16.50 -16.69
C PRO A 365 -9.10 -16.14 -15.48
N ALA A 366 -8.47 -17.13 -14.86
CA ALA A 366 -7.47 -16.98 -13.83
C ALA A 366 -6.30 -17.95 -14.12
N LEU A 367 -5.57 -17.65 -15.18
CA LEU A 367 -4.50 -18.50 -15.71
C LEU A 367 -3.15 -17.83 -15.50
N ARG A 368 -2.17 -18.61 -15.05
CA ARG A 368 -0.80 -18.13 -14.92
C ARG A 368 0.19 -19.27 -15.18
N ILE A 369 1.25 -18.92 -15.85
CA ILE A 369 2.43 -19.76 -16.01
C ILE A 369 3.66 -18.97 -15.55
N GLY A 370 4.54 -19.62 -14.81
CA GLY A 370 5.82 -19.07 -14.40
C GLY A 370 6.92 -20.09 -14.64
N TYR A 371 8.11 -19.60 -14.89
CA TYR A 371 9.30 -20.40 -15.09
C TYR A 371 10.52 -19.77 -14.44
N ALA A 372 11.21 -20.50 -13.57
CA ALA A 372 12.47 -20.10 -12.98
C ALA A 372 13.60 -20.38 -13.97
N LEU A 373 13.96 -19.36 -14.79
CA LEU A 373 15.05 -19.46 -15.77
C LEU A 373 16.39 -19.72 -15.10
N VAL A 374 16.62 -19.04 -13.98
CA VAL A 374 17.76 -19.28 -13.10
C VAL A 374 17.18 -19.40 -11.68
N PRO A 375 17.27 -20.58 -11.06
CA PRO A 375 16.74 -20.80 -9.71
C PRO A 375 17.19 -19.66 -8.77
N GLU A 376 16.25 -19.14 -7.97
CA GLU A 376 16.42 -18.05 -7.00
C GLU A 376 16.87 -16.69 -7.58
N LYS A 377 17.33 -16.63 -8.83
CA LYS A 377 17.86 -15.40 -9.44
C LYS A 377 16.98 -14.77 -10.50
N LEU A 378 16.29 -15.57 -11.32
CA LEU A 378 15.49 -15.03 -12.41
C LEU A 378 14.26 -15.90 -12.66
N GLN A 379 13.10 -15.32 -12.48
CA GLN A 379 11.82 -15.91 -12.80
C GLN A 379 11.08 -15.05 -13.82
N ILE A 380 10.55 -15.68 -14.85
CA ILE A 380 9.62 -15.07 -15.82
C ILE A 380 8.22 -15.63 -15.61
N TYR A 381 7.22 -14.86 -15.93
CA TYR A 381 5.83 -15.29 -15.81
C TYR A 381 4.93 -14.55 -16.79
N GLY A 382 3.81 -15.17 -17.09
CA GLY A 382 2.73 -14.56 -17.86
C GLY A 382 1.40 -15.19 -17.52
N GLY A 383 0.32 -14.56 -17.98
CA GLY A 383 -1.01 -15.09 -17.71
C GLY A 383 -2.15 -14.31 -18.33
N LEU A 384 -3.32 -14.89 -18.14
CA LEU A 384 -4.62 -14.32 -18.49
C LEU A 384 -5.43 -14.16 -17.22
N GLY A 385 -6.07 -13.02 -17.05
CA GLY A 385 -6.91 -12.73 -15.89
C GLY A 385 -8.12 -11.89 -16.26
N GLY A 386 -8.86 -11.57 -15.25
CA GLY A 386 -9.99 -10.65 -15.26
C GLY A 386 -10.66 -10.65 -13.90
N ALA A 387 -11.39 -9.59 -13.58
CA ALA A 387 -12.06 -9.46 -12.29
C ALA A 387 -13.10 -8.35 -12.31
N LEU A 388 -14.06 -8.44 -11.42
CA LEU A 388 -14.80 -7.29 -10.94
C LEU A 388 -13.95 -6.50 -9.96
N GLN A 389 -14.03 -5.18 -10.02
CA GLN A 389 -13.38 -4.28 -9.07
C GLN A 389 -14.45 -3.50 -8.34
N ARG A 390 -14.62 -3.81 -7.07
CA ARG A 390 -15.54 -3.08 -6.20
C ARG A 390 -15.09 -1.63 -6.05
N VAL A 391 -16.02 -0.70 -6.21
CA VAL A 391 -15.82 0.74 -6.03
C VAL A 391 -16.73 1.24 -4.92
N THR A 392 -16.19 1.93 -3.93
CA THR A 392 -16.95 2.47 -2.79
C THR A 392 -16.68 3.95 -2.61
N ARG A 393 -17.61 4.70 -2.02
CA ARG A 393 -17.37 6.11 -1.65
C ARG A 393 -16.25 6.23 -0.63
N TYR A 394 -16.15 5.25 0.26
CA TYR A 394 -15.05 5.13 1.19
C TYR A 394 -13.69 5.20 0.47
N ASP A 395 -13.51 4.45 -0.63
CA ASP A 395 -12.27 4.41 -1.39
C ASP A 395 -12.11 5.64 -2.31
N LEU A 396 -13.18 6.06 -2.99
CA LEU A 396 -13.17 7.21 -3.90
C LEU A 396 -12.76 8.51 -3.20
N THR A 397 -13.31 8.77 -2.00
CA THR A 397 -13.01 10.00 -1.25
C THR A 397 -11.62 9.99 -0.60
N GLN A 398 -10.99 8.83 -0.46
CA GLN A 398 -9.56 8.75 -0.12
C GLN A 398 -8.68 9.13 -1.31
N GLU A 399 -9.12 8.81 -2.53
CA GLU A 399 -8.39 9.16 -3.75
C GLU A 399 -8.56 10.64 -4.10
N ASN A 400 -9.80 11.12 -4.08
CA ASN A 400 -10.13 12.51 -4.33
C ASN A 400 -11.12 13.03 -3.27
N PRO A 401 -10.66 13.81 -2.27
CA PRO A 401 -11.54 14.33 -1.23
C PRO A 401 -12.46 15.47 -1.71
N TRP A 402 -12.32 15.95 -2.92
CA TRP A 402 -13.13 17.04 -3.50
C TRP A 402 -14.23 16.53 -4.43
N LEU A 403 -14.67 15.30 -4.27
CA LEU A 403 -15.84 14.80 -4.98
C LEU A 403 -17.09 15.64 -4.68
N ALA A 404 -17.89 15.86 -5.71
CA ALA A 404 -19.20 16.44 -5.56
C ALA A 404 -20.10 15.52 -4.72
N ARG A 405 -21.18 16.10 -4.19
CA ARG A 405 -22.09 15.39 -3.27
C ARG A 405 -22.72 14.16 -3.91
N GLY A 406 -23.01 13.24 -3.08
CA GLY A 406 -23.45 11.90 -3.18
C GLY A 406 -24.43 11.49 -4.28
N ALA A 407 -25.69 11.83 -4.22
CA ALA A 407 -26.69 11.28 -5.15
C ALA A 407 -26.51 11.71 -6.61
N SER A 408 -25.81 12.84 -6.84
CA SER A 408 -25.44 13.25 -8.20
C SER A 408 -24.33 12.38 -8.81
N GLN A 409 -23.71 11.53 -8.01
CA GLN A 409 -22.58 10.69 -8.40
C GLN A 409 -23.00 9.22 -8.44
N THR A 410 -23.18 8.67 -9.62
CA THR A 410 -23.40 7.23 -9.75
C THR A 410 -22.07 6.50 -9.52
N VAL A 411 -21.99 5.65 -8.50
CA VAL A 411 -20.85 4.79 -8.24
C VAL A 411 -21.14 3.41 -8.83
N ALA A 412 -20.27 2.92 -9.70
CA ALA A 412 -20.37 1.61 -10.32
C ALA A 412 -19.08 0.81 -10.14
N ASP A 413 -19.20 -0.51 -10.03
CA ASP A 413 -18.06 -1.41 -10.01
C ASP A 413 -17.40 -1.48 -11.39
N ALA A 414 -16.08 -1.51 -11.45
CA ALA A 414 -15.40 -1.61 -12.73
C ALA A 414 -15.24 -3.09 -13.15
N HIS A 415 -15.52 -3.37 -14.41
CA HIS A 415 -15.38 -4.69 -15.00
C HIS A 415 -14.08 -4.76 -15.81
N GLN A 416 -13.09 -5.42 -15.28
CA GLN A 416 -11.85 -5.73 -15.99
C GLN A 416 -12.02 -7.09 -16.68
N GLY A 417 -12.47 -7.08 -17.95
CA GLY A 417 -12.90 -8.27 -18.66
C GLY A 417 -11.77 -9.25 -18.93
N VAL A 418 -10.91 -8.92 -19.88
CA VAL A 418 -9.73 -9.74 -20.20
C VAL A 418 -8.48 -8.93 -19.87
N THR A 419 -7.60 -9.55 -19.12
CA THR A 419 -6.29 -9.00 -18.77
C THR A 419 -5.23 -9.98 -19.23
N VAL A 420 -4.32 -9.51 -20.08
CA VAL A 420 -3.11 -10.24 -20.48
C VAL A 420 -1.93 -9.59 -19.77
N TYR A 421 -1.08 -10.38 -19.16
CA TYR A 421 0.09 -9.83 -18.49
C TYR A 421 1.30 -10.73 -18.63
N GLY A 422 2.48 -10.12 -18.57
CA GLY A 422 3.76 -10.80 -18.51
C GLY A 422 4.77 -9.97 -17.75
N GLY A 423 5.76 -10.64 -17.19
CA GLY A 423 6.78 -9.95 -16.40
C GLY A 423 7.89 -10.88 -15.94
N PHE A 424 8.81 -10.30 -15.19
CA PHE A 424 9.88 -11.04 -14.55
C PHE A 424 10.20 -10.47 -13.17
N THR A 425 10.83 -11.30 -12.36
CA THR A 425 11.51 -10.91 -11.12
C THR A 425 12.92 -11.44 -11.16
N ALA A 426 13.88 -10.62 -10.75
CA ALA A 426 15.29 -10.97 -10.77
C ALA A 426 16.01 -10.48 -9.52
N ALA A 427 16.97 -11.30 -9.05
CA ALA A 427 17.95 -10.95 -8.03
C ALA A 427 19.36 -11.16 -8.62
N PRO A 428 19.83 -10.25 -9.53
CA PRO A 428 21.06 -10.46 -10.29
C PRO A 428 22.32 -10.39 -9.44
N ALA A 429 22.26 -9.70 -8.30
CA ALA A 429 23.37 -9.58 -7.36
C ALA A 429 22.82 -9.54 -5.92
N SER A 430 23.70 -9.77 -4.93
CA SER A 430 23.34 -9.67 -3.54
C SER A 430 22.80 -8.27 -3.22
N GLY A 431 21.63 -8.21 -2.59
CA GLY A 431 20.95 -6.97 -2.23
C GLY A 431 20.30 -6.21 -3.38
N LEU A 432 20.36 -6.69 -4.62
CA LEU A 432 19.70 -6.07 -5.77
C LEU A 432 18.51 -6.91 -6.22
N GLU A 433 17.31 -6.32 -6.18
CA GLU A 433 16.06 -6.93 -6.65
C GLU A 433 15.48 -6.07 -7.77
N VAL A 434 15.05 -6.70 -8.84
CA VAL A 434 14.43 -6.05 -10.00
C VAL A 434 13.16 -6.78 -10.36
N ALA A 435 12.07 -6.05 -10.57
CA ALA A 435 10.83 -6.59 -11.07
C ALA A 435 10.25 -5.69 -12.16
N ALA A 436 9.70 -6.30 -13.20
CA ALA A 436 8.92 -5.57 -14.19
C ALA A 436 7.72 -6.39 -14.65
N ARG A 437 6.63 -5.69 -14.97
CA ARG A 437 5.39 -6.28 -15.46
C ARG A 437 4.73 -5.35 -16.46
N ALA A 438 4.31 -5.90 -17.57
CA ALA A 438 3.42 -5.25 -18.53
C ALA A 438 2.04 -5.92 -18.46
N THR A 439 0.99 -5.11 -18.50
CA THR A 439 -0.41 -5.55 -18.42
C THR A 439 -1.22 -4.81 -19.46
N PHE A 440 -1.99 -5.54 -20.22
CA PHE A 440 -3.06 -5.01 -21.07
C PHE A 440 -4.40 -5.53 -20.56
N SER A 441 -5.37 -4.65 -20.39
CA SER A 441 -6.72 -5.03 -20.00
C SER A 441 -7.80 -4.27 -20.77
N ARG A 442 -8.97 -4.88 -20.89
CA ARG A 442 -10.20 -4.21 -21.34
C ARG A 442 -11.10 -3.97 -20.14
N SER A 443 -11.44 -2.69 -19.91
CA SER A 443 -12.22 -2.27 -18.76
C SER A 443 -13.50 -1.60 -19.21
N ARG A 444 -14.61 -1.88 -18.50
CA ARG A 444 -15.88 -1.15 -18.55
C ARG A 444 -16.12 -0.52 -17.19
N ASN A 445 -16.84 0.59 -17.16
CA ASN A 445 -17.15 1.34 -15.93
C ASN A 445 -15.89 1.73 -15.12
N LEU A 446 -14.76 1.97 -15.79
CA LEU A 446 -13.64 2.61 -15.14
C LEU A 446 -13.95 4.09 -14.95
N TYR A 447 -13.95 4.54 -13.70
CA TYR A 447 -14.23 5.93 -13.35
C TYR A 447 -13.06 6.87 -13.57
N PHE A 448 -13.38 8.12 -13.88
CA PHE A 448 -12.45 9.24 -14.00
C PHE A 448 -12.95 10.41 -13.18
N TYR A 449 -12.04 11.30 -12.74
CA TYR A 449 -12.38 12.47 -11.94
C TYR A 449 -12.34 13.72 -12.79
N ARG A 450 -13.46 14.23 -13.18
CA ARG A 450 -13.63 15.44 -13.98
C ARG A 450 -14.18 16.57 -13.11
N ASN A 451 -13.67 17.81 -13.25
CA ASN A 451 -14.28 18.94 -12.56
C ASN A 451 -15.77 19.03 -12.92
N ALA A 452 -16.62 19.28 -11.92
CA ALA A 452 -18.05 19.43 -12.11
C ALA A 452 -18.34 20.68 -12.94
N LEU A 453 -19.30 20.58 -13.87
CA LEU A 453 -19.66 21.71 -14.76
C LEU A 453 -20.39 22.83 -14.02
N THR A 454 -21.07 22.52 -12.93
CA THR A 454 -21.81 23.52 -12.13
C THR A 454 -20.92 24.20 -11.08
N ASP A 455 -19.87 23.53 -10.63
CA ASP A 455 -18.97 24.02 -9.60
C ASP A 455 -17.59 23.37 -9.79
N THR A 456 -16.69 24.07 -10.48
CA THR A 456 -15.35 23.55 -10.80
C THR A 456 -14.43 23.33 -9.60
N THR A 457 -14.86 23.72 -8.41
CA THR A 457 -14.17 23.34 -7.16
C THR A 457 -14.44 21.89 -6.74
N LYS A 458 -15.40 21.23 -7.37
CA LYS A 458 -15.79 19.85 -7.09
C LYS A 458 -15.49 18.95 -8.29
N PHE A 459 -15.49 17.65 -8.07
CA PHE A 459 -15.24 16.65 -9.10
C PHE A 459 -16.40 15.69 -9.22
N ASP A 460 -16.82 15.45 -10.47
CA ASP A 460 -17.77 14.41 -10.82
C ASP A 460 -17.03 13.12 -11.16
N LEU A 461 -17.68 11.98 -10.84
CA LEU A 461 -17.30 10.70 -11.41
C LEU A 461 -17.88 10.61 -12.82
N VAL A 462 -17.02 10.39 -13.80
CA VAL A 462 -17.42 10.20 -15.19
C VAL A 462 -16.88 8.87 -15.70
N TYR A 463 -17.65 8.27 -16.60
CA TYR A 463 -17.35 6.97 -17.17
C TYR A 463 -17.30 7.08 -18.69
N ASP A 464 -16.39 6.35 -19.34
CA ASP A 464 -16.48 6.16 -20.77
C ASP A 464 -17.56 5.09 -21.04
N PRO A 465 -18.62 5.39 -21.83
CA PRO A 465 -19.65 4.40 -22.13
C PRO A 465 -19.14 3.22 -22.96
N ALA A 466 -17.97 3.33 -23.57
CA ALA A 466 -17.34 2.23 -24.29
C ALA A 466 -16.41 1.40 -23.39
N SER A 467 -16.15 0.16 -23.81
CA SER A 467 -15.04 -0.61 -23.25
C SER A 467 -13.72 -0.01 -23.71
N ILE A 468 -12.87 0.37 -22.77
CA ILE A 468 -11.57 0.99 -23.02
C ILE A 468 -10.43 -0.01 -22.85
N GLY A 469 -9.38 0.16 -23.65
CA GLY A 469 -8.11 -0.53 -23.44
C GLY A 469 -7.29 0.20 -22.39
N VAL A 470 -6.71 -0.53 -21.44
CA VAL A 470 -5.78 0.02 -20.46
C VAL A 470 -4.47 -0.74 -20.55
N VAL A 471 -3.38 -0.01 -20.74
CA VAL A 471 -2.02 -0.55 -20.67
C VAL A 471 -1.36 -0.02 -19.42
N ASN A 472 -0.78 -0.91 -18.63
CA ASN A 472 0.06 -0.55 -17.49
C ASN A 472 1.41 -1.26 -17.62
N VAL A 473 2.48 -0.50 -17.45
CA VAL A 473 3.83 -1.04 -17.30
C VAL A 473 4.37 -0.60 -15.96
N HIS A 474 4.66 -1.57 -15.11
CA HIS A 474 5.24 -1.38 -13.78
C HIS A 474 6.67 -1.88 -13.76
N ALA A 475 7.57 -1.12 -13.15
CA ALA A 475 8.94 -1.52 -12.89
C ALA A 475 9.35 -1.12 -11.47
N GLU A 476 10.07 -2.00 -10.81
CA GLU A 476 10.61 -1.76 -9.46
C GLU A 476 12.05 -2.26 -9.40
N VAL A 477 12.94 -1.43 -8.86
CA VAL A 477 14.32 -1.78 -8.53
C VAL A 477 14.55 -1.46 -7.07
N LEU A 478 15.05 -2.43 -6.32
CA LEU A 478 15.41 -2.26 -4.92
C LEU A 478 16.86 -2.68 -4.72
N TYR A 479 17.66 -1.78 -4.17
CA TYR A 479 19.02 -2.07 -3.74
C TYR A 479 19.15 -1.91 -2.24
N SER A 480 19.70 -2.91 -1.59
CA SER A 480 19.96 -2.93 -0.14
C SER A 480 21.41 -3.36 0.10
N ALA A 481 22.25 -2.45 0.60
CA ALA A 481 23.63 -2.72 0.95
C ALA A 481 23.76 -2.81 2.46
N ALA A 482 23.84 -4.05 2.97
CA ALA A 482 23.86 -4.34 4.40
C ALA A 482 22.73 -3.58 5.14
N GLU A 483 23.01 -3.11 6.36
CA GLU A 483 22.06 -2.28 7.14
C GLU A 483 22.22 -0.78 6.88
N LYS A 484 23.15 -0.37 5.99
CA LYS A 484 23.51 1.04 5.83
C LYS A 484 22.70 1.79 4.80
N VAL A 485 22.43 1.16 3.66
CA VAL A 485 21.80 1.84 2.52
C VAL A 485 20.67 0.99 1.98
N ARG A 486 19.54 1.61 1.78
CA ARG A 486 18.42 1.05 1.02
C ARG A 486 17.93 2.09 0.05
N VAL A 487 17.89 1.77 -1.24
CA VAL A 487 17.40 2.65 -2.30
C VAL A 487 16.43 1.86 -3.16
N GLY A 488 15.26 2.44 -3.44
CA GLY A 488 14.26 1.84 -4.31
C GLY A 488 13.74 2.83 -5.34
N LEU A 489 13.53 2.34 -6.55
CA LEU A 489 12.88 3.06 -7.65
C LEU A 489 11.63 2.30 -8.05
N LYS A 490 10.50 2.99 -8.12
CA LYS A 490 9.23 2.49 -8.67
C LYS A 490 8.79 3.37 -9.81
N ALA A 491 8.34 2.77 -10.89
CA ALA A 491 7.83 3.47 -12.06
C ALA A 491 6.57 2.77 -12.56
N ASP A 492 5.51 3.54 -12.75
CA ASP A 492 4.25 3.10 -13.32
C ASP A 492 3.91 3.96 -14.53
N PHE A 493 3.87 3.35 -15.69
CA PHE A 493 3.35 3.96 -16.92
C PHE A 493 1.95 3.43 -17.17
N ASN A 494 1.00 4.33 -17.45
CA ASN A 494 -0.39 4.01 -17.71
C ASN A 494 -0.87 4.69 -18.99
N HIS A 495 -1.56 3.96 -19.83
CA HIS A 495 -2.28 4.49 -20.98
C HIS A 495 -3.73 4.05 -20.93
N TYR A 496 -4.63 5.00 -21.03
CA TYR A 496 -6.09 4.79 -21.01
C TYR A 496 -6.65 5.15 -22.39
N GLY A 497 -7.03 4.15 -23.15
CA GLY A 497 -7.62 4.33 -24.49
C GLY A 497 -9.09 4.73 -24.39
N VAL A 498 -9.39 5.91 -23.85
CA VAL A 498 -10.74 6.48 -23.79
C VAL A 498 -11.26 6.74 -25.21
N LYS A 499 -12.57 6.58 -25.41
CA LYS A 499 -13.20 6.68 -26.72
C LYS A 499 -14.21 7.80 -26.82
N ASN A 500 -14.99 8.02 -25.77
CA ASN A 500 -16.06 9.01 -25.73
C ASN A 500 -15.78 10.16 -24.76
N LEU A 501 -14.80 9.97 -23.89
CA LEU A 501 -14.26 11.05 -23.08
C LEU A 501 -13.10 11.72 -23.83
N ASP A 502 -12.99 13.05 -23.73
CA ASP A 502 -11.91 13.80 -24.36
C ASP A 502 -10.53 13.41 -23.80
N GLN A 503 -10.49 13.11 -22.51
CA GLN A 503 -9.26 12.79 -21.77
C GLN A 503 -9.52 11.78 -20.65
N ALA A 504 -8.47 11.10 -20.21
CA ALA A 504 -8.46 10.29 -19.00
C ALA A 504 -8.35 11.18 -17.75
N PHE A 505 -9.42 11.90 -17.43
CA PHE A 505 -9.47 12.88 -16.37
C PHE A 505 -9.05 12.32 -15.01
N GLY A 506 -8.18 13.03 -14.30
CA GLY A 506 -7.70 12.63 -12.97
C GLY A 506 -6.73 11.44 -12.97
N ARG A 507 -6.29 10.94 -14.14
CA ARG A 507 -5.40 9.79 -14.28
C ARG A 507 -4.09 10.17 -14.98
N PRO A 508 -2.95 10.20 -14.27
CA PRO A 508 -1.66 10.50 -14.88
C PRO A 508 -1.16 9.33 -15.72
N SER A 509 -0.45 9.65 -16.79
CA SER A 509 0.17 8.64 -17.64
C SER A 509 1.43 8.02 -17.05
N PHE A 510 2.11 8.72 -16.13
CA PHE A 510 3.33 8.22 -15.49
C PHE A 510 3.42 8.66 -14.04
N ILE A 511 3.84 7.73 -13.18
CA ILE A 511 4.16 7.96 -11.76
C ILE A 511 5.51 7.32 -11.48
N GLY A 512 6.47 8.13 -11.01
CA GLY A 512 7.79 7.66 -10.58
C GLY A 512 8.05 7.98 -9.12
N THR A 513 8.68 7.08 -8.39
CA THR A 513 9.08 7.29 -7.00
C THR A 513 10.47 6.73 -6.79
N LEU A 514 11.43 7.59 -6.49
CA LEU A 514 12.74 7.20 -6.00
C LEU A 514 12.78 7.47 -4.50
N TYR A 515 13.10 6.46 -3.73
CA TYR A 515 13.16 6.57 -2.27
C TYR A 515 14.43 5.90 -1.73
N GLY A 516 14.91 6.39 -0.60
CA GLY A 516 16.07 5.79 0.02
C GLY A 516 16.19 6.13 1.49
N THR A 517 16.89 5.26 2.20
CA THR A 517 17.29 5.47 3.59
C THR A 517 18.78 5.19 3.71
N TYR A 518 19.45 5.99 4.53
CA TYR A 518 20.87 5.89 4.78
C TYR A 518 21.15 6.02 6.29
N ASN A 519 21.66 4.95 6.89
CA ASN A 519 22.19 4.96 8.25
C ASN A 519 23.59 5.57 8.21
N ALA A 520 23.65 6.92 8.28
CA ALA A 520 24.92 7.65 8.19
C ALA A 520 25.85 7.30 9.36
N THR A 521 25.27 7.13 10.53
CA THR A 521 25.94 6.64 11.74
C THR A 521 24.96 5.77 12.55
N ASP A 522 25.43 5.14 13.60
CA ASP A 522 24.58 4.41 14.55
C ASP A 522 23.47 5.27 15.19
N LYS A 523 23.58 6.59 15.09
CA LYS A 523 22.66 7.55 15.69
C LYS A 523 21.88 8.39 14.67
N LEU A 524 22.31 8.44 13.42
CA LEU A 524 21.73 9.33 12.41
C LEU A 524 21.17 8.51 11.24
N LEU A 525 19.86 8.55 11.09
CA LEU A 525 19.14 8.03 9.94
C LEU A 525 18.70 9.17 9.05
N LEU A 526 19.04 9.08 7.77
CA LEU A 526 18.59 9.98 6.72
C LEU A 526 17.62 9.24 5.79
N GLY A 527 16.59 9.93 5.38
CA GLY A 527 15.63 9.44 4.38
C GLY A 527 15.42 10.47 3.29
N ALA A 528 15.23 10.02 2.06
CA ALA A 528 14.90 10.87 0.93
C ALA A 528 13.82 10.22 0.07
N ASN A 529 12.89 11.03 -0.45
CA ASN A 529 11.89 10.62 -1.42
C ASN A 529 11.82 11.68 -2.52
N LEU A 530 11.99 11.26 -3.77
CA LEU A 530 11.73 12.06 -4.95
C LEU A 530 10.53 11.47 -5.66
N TYR A 531 9.51 12.27 -5.86
CA TYR A 531 8.26 11.87 -6.47
C TYR A 531 8.02 12.64 -7.76
N TYR A 532 7.75 11.93 -8.83
CA TYR A 532 7.34 12.47 -10.12
C TYR A 532 5.94 12.02 -10.47
N TYR A 533 5.12 12.93 -10.95
CA TYR A 533 3.76 12.68 -11.38
C TYR A 533 3.53 13.43 -12.70
N ALA A 534 3.22 12.70 -13.76
CA ALA A 534 2.98 13.29 -15.07
C ALA A 534 1.79 14.25 -15.05
N PRO A 535 1.72 15.21 -15.98
CA PRO A 535 0.59 16.09 -16.14
C PRO A 535 -0.73 15.32 -16.20
N ASN A 536 -1.77 15.91 -15.64
CA ASN A 536 -3.11 15.36 -15.55
C ASN A 536 -4.11 16.30 -16.20
N TYR A 537 -5.32 15.87 -16.47
CA TYR A 537 -6.37 16.65 -17.13
C TYR A 537 -7.55 16.91 -16.19
N GLY A 538 -8.08 18.12 -16.27
CA GLY A 538 -9.34 18.54 -15.66
C GLY A 538 -10.13 19.43 -16.63
N LEU A 539 -11.33 19.87 -16.25
CA LEU A 539 -12.10 20.84 -17.00
C LEU A 539 -11.88 22.26 -16.50
N GLY A 540 -11.78 23.18 -17.41
CA GLY A 540 -11.78 24.62 -17.15
C GLY A 540 -12.62 25.35 -18.18
N TYR A 541 -12.71 26.66 -18.01
CA TYR A 541 -13.42 27.52 -18.93
C TYR A 541 -12.45 28.44 -19.66
N ARG A 542 -12.75 28.67 -20.95
CA ARG A 542 -12.15 29.73 -21.77
C ARG A 542 -13.24 30.72 -22.14
N THR A 543 -12.98 32.00 -21.92
CA THR A 543 -13.89 33.05 -22.39
C THR A 543 -13.49 33.44 -23.81
N ASN A 544 -14.35 33.20 -24.76
CA ASN A 544 -14.22 33.65 -26.14
C ASN A 544 -15.18 34.80 -26.40
N LEU A 545 -14.81 35.77 -27.24
CA LEU A 545 -15.72 36.78 -27.71
C LEU A 545 -16.41 36.32 -29.00
N VAL A 546 -17.72 36.10 -28.94
CA VAL A 546 -18.54 35.75 -30.09
C VAL A 546 -19.46 36.97 -30.34
N ASN A 547 -19.32 37.61 -31.50
CA ASN A 547 -20.01 38.84 -31.82
C ASN A 547 -19.88 39.96 -30.77
N GLY A 548 -18.68 40.05 -30.14
CA GLY A 548 -18.38 41.02 -29.09
C GLY A 548 -18.91 40.69 -27.70
N LEU A 549 -19.63 39.55 -27.55
CA LEU A 549 -20.16 39.08 -26.26
C LEU A 549 -19.26 37.95 -25.69
N PRO A 550 -18.98 37.99 -24.37
CA PRO A 550 -18.20 36.93 -23.74
C PRO A 550 -19.01 35.62 -23.67
N VAL A 551 -18.52 34.57 -24.34
CA VAL A 551 -19.07 33.21 -24.27
C VAL A 551 -18.05 32.32 -23.59
N GLN A 552 -18.51 31.59 -22.57
CA GLN A 552 -17.66 30.61 -21.89
C GLN A 552 -17.72 29.26 -22.60
N GLU A 553 -16.58 28.81 -23.05
CA GLU A 553 -16.38 27.48 -23.63
C GLU A 553 -15.73 26.55 -22.59
N VAL A 554 -16.28 25.36 -22.45
CA VAL A 554 -15.70 24.31 -21.61
C VAL A 554 -14.54 23.65 -22.34
N ILE A 555 -13.36 23.66 -21.77
CA ILE A 555 -12.17 23.08 -22.37
C ILE A 555 -11.46 22.13 -21.41
N SER A 556 -10.81 21.11 -21.95
CA SER A 556 -9.87 20.28 -21.20
C SER A 556 -8.58 21.06 -20.92
N ARG A 557 -8.18 21.14 -19.66
CA ARG A 557 -6.96 21.81 -19.22
C ARG A 557 -6.02 20.80 -18.59
N GLN A 558 -4.75 20.91 -18.93
CA GLN A 558 -3.68 20.08 -18.38
C GLN A 558 -3.04 20.76 -17.16
N THR A 559 -2.79 19.99 -16.10
CA THR A 559 -1.99 20.43 -14.96
C THR A 559 -0.50 20.33 -15.30
N ASN A 560 0.34 21.03 -14.54
CA ASN A 560 1.79 20.85 -14.66
C ASN A 560 2.23 19.51 -14.07
N SER A 561 3.38 19.01 -14.50
CA SER A 561 4.02 17.87 -13.86
C SER A 561 4.38 18.20 -12.40
N VAL A 562 4.28 17.19 -11.55
CA VAL A 562 4.68 17.26 -10.15
C VAL A 562 6.09 16.70 -10.01
N VAL A 563 7.00 17.52 -9.49
CA VAL A 563 8.32 17.06 -9.03
C VAL A 563 8.44 17.46 -7.56
N ASP A 564 8.55 16.49 -6.69
CA ASP A 564 8.49 16.71 -5.27
C ASP A 564 9.58 15.95 -4.52
N LEU A 565 10.48 16.71 -3.87
CA LEU A 565 11.54 16.20 -3.03
C LEU A 565 11.18 16.35 -1.56
N SER A 566 11.30 15.24 -0.82
CA SER A 566 11.20 15.23 0.64
C SER A 566 12.45 14.63 1.25
N LEU A 567 12.91 15.22 2.34
CA LEU A 567 14.03 14.75 3.12
C LEU A 567 13.60 14.56 4.58
N ARG A 568 14.20 13.60 5.24
CA ARG A 568 14.00 13.30 6.65
C ARG A 568 15.34 13.01 7.32
N ALA A 569 15.50 13.50 8.54
CA ALA A 569 16.62 13.19 9.41
C ALA A 569 16.08 12.83 10.79
N ASP A 570 16.49 11.70 11.32
CA ASP A 570 16.20 11.25 12.67
C ASP A 570 17.53 11.06 13.40
N TYR A 571 17.71 11.75 14.54
CA TYR A 571 18.93 11.68 15.34
C TYR A 571 18.64 11.12 16.74
N ARG A 572 19.26 10.01 17.07
CA ARG A 572 19.11 9.34 18.35
C ARG A 572 20.07 9.95 19.37
N ILE A 573 19.51 10.66 20.35
CA ILE A 573 20.28 11.24 21.45
C ILE A 573 20.61 10.16 22.47
N THR A 574 19.61 9.39 22.88
CA THR A 574 19.76 8.23 23.77
C THR A 574 19.05 7.01 23.15
N PRO A 575 19.20 5.80 23.68
CA PRO A 575 18.46 4.64 23.19
C PRO A 575 16.93 4.82 23.17
N LYS A 576 16.40 5.69 24.04
CA LYS A 576 14.96 5.94 24.17
C LYS A 576 14.48 7.28 23.61
N PHE A 577 15.37 8.22 23.36
CA PHE A 577 15.00 9.57 22.96
C PHE A 577 15.69 9.99 21.66
N SER A 578 14.92 10.46 20.70
CA SER A 578 15.40 10.98 19.43
C SER A 578 14.72 12.30 19.07
N ILE A 579 15.38 13.06 18.21
CA ILE A 579 14.83 14.25 17.56
C ILE A 579 14.75 14.00 16.06
N PHE A 580 13.82 14.64 15.42
CA PHE A 580 13.67 14.51 13.97
C PHE A 580 13.37 15.84 13.29
N ALA A 581 13.72 15.91 12.02
CA ALA A 581 13.32 16.96 11.09
C ALA A 581 12.84 16.34 9.79
N MET A 582 11.75 16.89 9.23
CA MET A 582 11.19 16.49 7.94
C MET A 582 10.98 17.74 7.10
N GLY A 583 11.48 17.73 5.87
CA GLY A 583 11.22 18.74 4.87
C GLY A 583 10.43 18.14 3.71
N ASN A 584 9.27 18.68 3.41
CA ASN A 584 8.40 18.24 2.33
C ASN A 584 8.31 19.32 1.26
N ASN A 585 8.11 18.92 0.00
CA ASN A 585 8.07 19.80 -1.16
C ASN A 585 9.25 20.81 -1.18
N LEU A 586 10.46 20.31 -1.00
CA LEU A 586 11.68 21.14 -1.01
C LEU A 586 11.95 21.77 -2.39
N THR A 587 11.25 21.33 -3.43
CA THR A 587 11.24 22.01 -4.75
C THR A 587 10.45 23.32 -4.74
N ASN A 588 9.71 23.61 -3.68
CA ASN A 588 8.88 24.80 -3.49
C ASN A 588 7.88 25.06 -4.65
N ARG A 589 7.36 24.02 -5.24
CA ARG A 589 6.40 24.15 -6.34
C ARG A 589 4.98 24.03 -5.83
N HIS A 590 4.10 24.96 -6.22
CA HIS A 590 2.66 24.89 -5.99
C HIS A 590 2.02 24.04 -7.11
N TYR A 591 2.31 22.75 -7.13
CA TYR A 591 1.77 21.86 -8.14
C TYR A 591 0.32 21.46 -7.85
N GLN A 592 -0.39 21.04 -8.89
CA GLN A 592 -1.77 20.59 -8.82
C GLN A 592 -1.85 19.13 -9.23
N ARG A 593 -2.23 18.25 -8.31
CA ARG A 593 -2.60 16.88 -8.66
C ARG A 593 -3.98 16.82 -9.29
N TYR A 594 -4.87 17.63 -8.79
CA TYR A 594 -6.20 17.87 -9.33
C TYR A 594 -6.27 19.34 -9.73
N LEU A 595 -6.85 19.60 -10.91
CA LEU A 595 -6.93 20.97 -11.43
C LEU A 595 -7.59 21.90 -10.41
N ASN A 596 -7.04 23.09 -10.21
CA ASN A 596 -7.39 24.13 -9.24
C ASN A 596 -6.97 23.87 -7.79
N TYR A 597 -6.39 22.70 -7.45
CA TYR A 597 -5.96 22.36 -6.10
C TYR A 597 -4.44 22.40 -5.95
N GLN A 598 -3.94 23.58 -5.63
CA GLN A 598 -2.52 23.80 -5.40
C GLN A 598 -2.02 23.13 -4.13
N SER A 599 -0.80 22.58 -4.18
CA SER A 599 -0.12 22.07 -3.00
C SER A 599 0.51 23.20 -2.19
N GLN A 600 0.75 22.97 -0.89
CA GLN A 600 1.61 23.85 -0.09
C GLN A 600 3.03 23.88 -0.68
N GLY A 601 3.73 25.02 -0.53
CA GLY A 601 5.16 25.14 -0.78
C GLY A 601 6.00 24.30 0.18
N ILE A 602 7.23 24.74 0.48
CA ILE A 602 8.11 24.05 1.43
C ILE A 602 7.41 23.92 2.79
N ASN A 603 7.28 22.67 3.26
CA ASN A 603 6.77 22.38 4.59
C ASN A 603 7.85 21.70 5.42
N VAL A 604 8.21 22.31 6.54
CA VAL A 604 9.21 21.80 7.48
C VAL A 604 8.52 21.47 8.80
N ILE A 605 8.83 20.27 9.33
CA ILE A 605 8.32 19.78 10.61
C ILE A 605 9.53 19.33 11.43
N GLY A 606 9.63 19.80 12.66
CA GLY A 606 10.62 19.35 13.64
C GLY A 606 9.94 18.82 14.89
N GLY A 607 10.58 17.87 15.57
CA GLY A 607 10.00 17.28 16.74
C GLY A 607 10.89 16.28 17.46
N ALA A 608 10.28 15.58 18.41
CA ALA A 608 10.94 14.57 19.22
C ALA A 608 10.14 13.27 19.26
N ALA A 609 10.86 12.17 19.49
CA ALA A 609 10.27 10.86 19.71
C ALA A 609 10.86 10.21 20.96
N TYR A 610 10.01 9.47 21.66
CA TYR A 610 10.36 8.68 22.83
C TYR A 610 9.94 7.23 22.61
N SER A 611 10.91 6.32 22.73
CA SER A 611 10.72 4.87 22.57
C SER A 611 10.85 4.18 23.94
N PHE A 612 9.96 3.21 24.22
CA PHE A 612 9.88 2.53 25.53
C PHE A 612 9.46 1.06 25.44
#